data_8d66b443525d4284f05a745e35b6616a
#
_entry.id   8d66b443525d4284f05a745e35b6616a
#
_cell.length_a   1.000
_cell.length_b   1.000
_cell.length_c   1.000
_cell.angle_alpha   90.00
_cell.angle_beta   90.00
_cell.angle_gamma   90.00
#
_symmetry.space_group_name_H-M   'P 1'
#
loop_
_entity.id
_entity.type
_entity.pdbx_description
1 polymer ?
#
loop_
_entity_poly.entity_id
_entity_poly.type
_entity_poly.pdbx_seq_one_letter_code
_entity_poly.pdbx_strand_id
1 'polypeptide(L)'
;MAILSHIVSDYIQDKEGRITKSLGGPACYGGLTAKQFGFEVTLVTKVGKDFSPPNIDFLRNNGITIKEYQVVQCPTTKFRLTVNKDFRELFLLEKCAPLTVEDIQNIHTDCWLVSPVIDEVPANVLAAIVKDNGKKRNFVMLDPQGYMRVVNSLSGQISLLDDLPLDLSGITAIKADKEELAALTGGLGGLEGMQFLQSSKGVKFVISTEDKFIHLLHNEMHYWIKLDIDTPDSTGAGDILSAAFCCAYLREKDPLWAICFGAGAVRAALETRLTGLSKIPSKSKIEQNAYYYYGTIMFQKL
;
A
#
# COMPACT_ATOMS: atom_id res chain seq x y z
N MET A 1 -8.04 10.93 5.76
CA MET A 1 -7.26 9.67 5.72
C MET A 1 -5.85 9.96 6.19
N ALA A 2 -5.32 9.15 7.11
CA ALA A 2 -3.91 9.17 7.51
C ALA A 2 -3.19 7.96 6.89
N ILE A 3 -2.00 8.19 6.33
CA ILE A 3 -1.17 7.16 5.70
C ILE A 3 0.15 7.07 6.45
N LEU A 4 0.45 5.89 7.00
CA LEU A 4 1.71 5.58 7.67
C LEU A 4 2.62 4.83 6.73
N SER A 5 3.67 5.49 6.28
CA SER A 5 4.70 4.92 5.42
C SER A 5 5.82 5.93 5.21
N HIS A 6 7.03 5.47 4.99
CA HIS A 6 8.06 6.36 4.45
C HIS A 6 7.74 6.79 3.01
N ILE A 7 8.10 8.04 2.69
CA ILE A 7 8.36 8.43 1.32
C ILE A 7 9.70 7.83 0.95
N VAL A 8 9.78 7.23 -0.23
CA VAL A 8 11.02 6.60 -0.70
C VAL A 8 11.53 7.24 -1.98
N SER A 9 12.83 7.16 -2.17
CA SER A 9 13.47 7.44 -3.46
C SER A 9 13.87 6.13 -4.11
N ASP A 10 13.20 5.77 -5.20
CA ASP A 10 13.46 4.56 -5.96
C ASP A 10 14.46 4.82 -7.08
N TYR A 11 15.45 3.96 -7.19
CA TYR A 11 16.42 3.89 -8.28
C TYR A 11 16.13 2.64 -9.09
N ILE A 12 15.40 2.80 -10.19
CA ILE A 12 14.97 1.70 -11.05
C ILE A 12 16.04 1.48 -12.12
N GLN A 13 16.71 0.35 -12.07
CA GLN A 13 17.71 -0.05 -13.07
C GLN A 13 17.07 -1.00 -14.07
N ASP A 14 17.03 -0.61 -15.32
CA ASP A 14 16.53 -1.44 -16.42
C ASP A 14 17.60 -2.48 -16.88
N LYS A 15 17.19 -3.35 -17.78
CA LYS A 15 18.06 -4.40 -18.36
C LYS A 15 19.28 -3.86 -19.14
N GLU A 16 19.23 -2.60 -19.59
CA GLU A 16 20.36 -1.90 -20.23
C GLU A 16 21.27 -1.21 -19.22
N GLY A 17 20.97 -1.34 -17.91
CA GLY A 17 21.75 -0.69 -16.82
C GLY A 17 21.44 0.78 -16.60
N ARG A 18 20.46 1.35 -17.31
CA ARG A 18 20.05 2.76 -17.11
C ARG A 18 19.27 2.88 -15.82
N ILE A 19 19.59 3.93 -15.04
CA ILE A 19 18.96 4.19 -13.76
C ILE A 19 18.00 5.38 -13.90
N THR A 20 16.73 5.13 -13.56
CA THR A 20 15.72 6.16 -13.44
C THR A 20 15.42 6.39 -11.97
N LYS A 21 15.46 7.65 -11.53
CA LYS A 21 15.10 8.04 -10.16
C LYS A 21 13.64 8.48 -10.12
N SER A 22 12.90 7.95 -9.15
CA SER A 22 11.48 8.28 -8.91
C SER A 22 11.22 8.45 -7.41
N LEU A 23 10.21 9.24 -7.08
CA LEU A 23 9.56 9.12 -5.78
C LEU A 23 8.64 7.90 -5.78
N GLY A 24 8.51 7.27 -4.63
CA GLY A 24 7.70 6.07 -4.48
C GLY A 24 7.18 5.87 -3.06
N GLY A 25 6.73 4.65 -2.83
CA GLY A 25 6.13 4.19 -1.59
C GLY A 25 4.65 4.56 -1.44
N PRO A 26 3.96 3.86 -0.52
CA PRO A 26 2.54 4.06 -0.23
C PRO A 26 2.19 5.50 0.13
N ALA A 27 3.09 6.22 0.79
CA ALA A 27 2.93 7.64 1.09
C ALA A 27 2.67 8.47 -0.17
N CYS A 28 3.38 8.19 -1.26
CA CYS A 28 3.21 8.89 -2.53
C CYS A 28 2.07 8.31 -3.36
N TYR A 29 2.12 7.01 -3.71
CA TYR A 29 1.11 6.39 -4.55
C TYR A 29 -0.28 6.44 -3.92
N GLY A 30 -0.40 6.02 -2.66
CA GLY A 30 -1.66 6.04 -1.91
C GLY A 30 -2.14 7.46 -1.64
N GLY A 31 -1.21 8.36 -1.22
CA GLY A 31 -1.53 9.75 -0.93
C GLY A 31 -2.08 10.50 -2.14
N LEU A 32 -1.39 10.43 -3.27
CA LEU A 32 -1.81 11.08 -4.50
C LEU A 32 -3.11 10.47 -5.05
N THR A 33 -3.30 9.15 -4.94
CA THR A 33 -4.55 8.48 -5.30
C THR A 33 -5.70 9.02 -4.46
N ALA A 34 -5.55 9.09 -3.14
CA ALA A 34 -6.61 9.62 -2.26
C ALA A 34 -6.95 11.10 -2.57
N LYS A 35 -5.94 11.90 -2.94
CA LYS A 35 -6.16 13.30 -3.37
C LYS A 35 -7.03 13.40 -4.63
N GLN A 36 -6.93 12.46 -5.57
CA GLN A 36 -7.82 12.44 -6.76
C GLN A 36 -9.31 12.34 -6.40
N PHE A 37 -9.62 11.79 -5.22
CA PHE A 37 -10.99 11.66 -4.71
C PHE A 37 -11.39 12.77 -3.75
N GLY A 38 -10.57 13.81 -3.60
CA GLY A 38 -10.86 14.95 -2.72
C GLY A 38 -10.75 14.62 -1.23
N PHE A 39 -10.05 13.54 -0.87
CA PHE A 39 -9.77 13.26 0.53
C PHE A 39 -8.67 14.19 1.05
N GLU A 40 -8.83 14.64 2.30
CA GLU A 40 -7.72 15.20 3.04
C GLU A 40 -6.77 14.09 3.44
N VAL A 41 -5.49 14.27 3.10
CA VAL A 41 -4.44 13.28 3.35
C VAL A 41 -3.45 13.85 4.35
N THR A 42 -3.28 13.13 5.46
CA THR A 42 -2.21 13.36 6.43
C THR A 42 -1.16 12.28 6.26
N LEU A 43 0.04 12.66 5.80
CA LEU A 43 1.15 11.71 5.79
C LEU A 43 1.81 11.66 7.16
N VAL A 44 1.91 10.44 7.71
CA VAL A 44 2.77 10.12 8.85
C VAL A 44 4.00 9.44 8.27
N THR A 45 5.03 10.23 8.05
CA THR A 45 6.25 9.83 7.34
C THR A 45 7.45 10.52 7.93
N LYS A 46 8.65 10.04 7.61
CA LYS A 46 9.90 10.75 7.84
C LYS A 46 10.71 10.77 6.55
N VAL A 47 11.40 11.86 6.32
CA VAL A 47 12.36 12.05 5.23
C VAL A 47 13.65 12.65 5.78
N GLY A 48 14.76 12.39 5.14
CA GLY A 48 16.05 12.95 5.50
C GLY A 48 16.23 14.38 5.00
N LYS A 49 17.28 15.06 5.47
CA LYS A 49 17.71 16.38 4.94
C LYS A 49 18.12 16.33 3.47
N ASP A 50 18.40 15.15 2.96
CA ASP A 50 18.71 14.92 1.53
C ASP A 50 17.46 14.86 0.63
N PHE A 51 16.25 14.97 1.23
CA PHE A 51 15.00 15.05 0.46
C PHE A 51 14.90 16.39 -0.25
N SER A 52 14.98 16.36 -1.58
CA SER A 52 15.21 17.56 -2.39
C SER A 52 14.03 18.53 -2.38
N PRO A 53 14.28 19.86 -2.41
CA PRO A 53 13.23 20.87 -2.52
C PRO A 53 12.25 20.65 -3.69
N PRO A 54 12.68 20.26 -4.91
CA PRO A 54 11.75 19.93 -5.99
C PRO A 54 10.75 18.82 -5.65
N ASN A 55 11.15 17.83 -4.85
CA ASN A 55 10.25 16.77 -4.40
C ASN A 55 9.20 17.30 -3.40
N ILE A 56 9.63 18.18 -2.49
CA ILE A 56 8.72 18.85 -1.53
C ILE A 56 7.69 19.70 -2.30
N ASP A 57 8.14 20.46 -3.29
CA ASP A 57 7.29 21.31 -4.11
C ASP A 57 6.32 20.48 -4.96
N PHE A 58 6.79 19.37 -5.53
CA PHE A 58 5.92 18.45 -6.26
C PHE A 58 4.78 17.92 -5.37
N LEU A 59 5.10 17.45 -4.17
CA LEU A 59 4.08 16.94 -3.24
C LEU A 59 3.13 18.05 -2.80
N ARG A 60 3.64 19.23 -2.47
CA ARG A 60 2.84 20.40 -2.07
C ARG A 60 1.88 20.82 -3.17
N ASN A 61 2.33 20.89 -4.42
CA ASN A 61 1.51 21.25 -5.56
C ASN A 61 0.40 20.22 -5.84
N ASN A 62 0.57 18.98 -5.36
CA ASN A 62 -0.44 17.93 -5.40
C ASN A 62 -1.24 17.81 -4.09
N GLY A 63 -1.19 18.82 -3.21
CA GLY A 63 -1.98 18.89 -1.99
C GLY A 63 -1.47 18.01 -0.85
N ILE A 64 -0.19 17.59 -0.89
CA ILE A 64 0.48 16.83 0.16
C ILE A 64 1.60 17.66 0.75
N THR A 65 1.57 17.91 2.05
CA THR A 65 2.56 18.73 2.75
C THR A 65 3.43 17.89 3.66
N ILE A 66 4.75 18.01 3.51
CA ILE A 66 5.73 17.51 4.47
C ILE A 66 5.97 18.61 5.49
N LYS A 67 5.75 18.30 6.76
CA LYS A 67 5.95 19.22 7.87
C LYS A 67 7.41 19.22 8.32
N GLU A 68 7.86 20.33 8.90
CA GLU A 68 9.26 20.49 9.32
C GLU A 68 9.75 19.38 10.26
N TYR A 69 8.93 18.96 11.23
CA TYR A 69 9.29 17.89 12.17
C TYR A 69 9.42 16.50 11.53
N GLN A 70 8.95 16.32 10.30
CA GLN A 70 9.11 15.07 9.54
C GLN A 70 10.46 15.01 8.80
N VAL A 71 11.22 16.11 8.79
CA VAL A 71 12.56 16.16 8.20
C VAL A 71 13.59 15.85 9.29
N VAL A 72 14.24 14.71 9.20
CA VAL A 72 15.16 14.20 10.23
C VAL A 72 16.61 14.17 9.76
N GLN A 73 17.56 13.92 10.70
CA GLN A 73 18.99 13.99 10.40
C GLN A 73 19.52 12.79 9.57
N CYS A 74 18.86 11.64 9.62
CA CYS A 74 19.24 10.48 8.81
C CYS A 74 18.86 10.68 7.33
N PRO A 75 19.41 9.87 6.40
CA PRO A 75 19.03 9.92 4.99
C PRO A 75 17.57 9.50 4.78
N THR A 76 16.96 9.96 3.69
CA THR A 76 15.67 9.46 3.19
C THR A 76 15.80 7.98 2.82
N THR A 77 14.76 7.18 3.05
CA THR A 77 14.74 5.77 2.63
C THR A 77 14.88 5.66 1.13
N LYS A 78 15.82 4.83 0.67
CA LYS A 78 16.16 4.64 -0.75
C LYS A 78 16.20 3.17 -1.09
N PHE A 79 15.55 2.81 -2.18
CA PHE A 79 15.65 1.48 -2.76
C PHE A 79 16.29 1.53 -4.14
N ARG A 80 16.98 0.45 -4.49
CA ARG A 80 17.35 0.13 -5.86
C ARG A 80 16.56 -1.10 -6.28
N LEU A 81 15.82 -0.95 -7.37
CA LEU A 81 15.09 -2.01 -8.01
C LEU A 81 15.79 -2.36 -9.31
N THR A 82 16.30 -3.58 -9.42
CA THR A 82 16.85 -4.13 -10.66
C THR A 82 15.79 -4.99 -11.31
N VAL A 83 15.42 -4.64 -12.56
CA VAL A 83 14.38 -5.36 -13.32
C VAL A 83 15.03 -6.03 -14.51
N ASN A 84 15.00 -7.36 -14.55
CA ASN A 84 15.34 -8.20 -15.68
C ASN A 84 14.11 -8.97 -16.15
N LYS A 85 14.21 -9.61 -17.33
CA LYS A 85 13.10 -10.39 -17.90
C LYS A 85 12.59 -11.48 -16.96
N ASP A 86 13.49 -12.09 -16.20
CA ASP A 86 13.23 -13.30 -15.43
C ASP A 86 13.27 -13.11 -13.91
N PHE A 87 13.69 -11.93 -13.43
CA PHE A 87 13.77 -11.66 -12.01
C PHE A 87 13.70 -10.17 -11.67
N ARG A 88 13.26 -9.91 -10.46
CA ARG A 88 13.19 -8.58 -9.85
C ARG A 88 13.91 -8.63 -8.51
N GLU A 89 14.94 -7.81 -8.35
CA GLU A 89 15.70 -7.72 -7.10
C GLU A 89 15.53 -6.34 -6.50
N LEU A 90 15.31 -6.32 -5.19
CA LEU A 90 15.16 -5.09 -4.41
C LEU A 90 16.31 -4.99 -3.40
N PHE A 91 16.93 -3.81 -3.36
CA PHE A 91 17.99 -3.50 -2.42
C PHE A 91 17.64 -2.26 -1.62
N LEU A 92 17.82 -2.30 -0.31
CA LEU A 92 17.81 -1.12 0.55
C LEU A 92 19.18 -0.45 0.46
N LEU A 93 19.22 0.81 0.01
CA LEU A 93 20.43 1.60 -0.07
C LEU A 93 20.62 2.46 1.18
N GLU A 94 19.53 3.06 1.65
CA GLU A 94 19.51 3.96 2.81
C GLU A 94 18.17 3.78 3.55
N LYS A 95 18.18 3.97 4.86
CA LYS A 95 16.99 3.85 5.70
C LYS A 95 16.81 5.07 6.58
N CYS A 96 15.63 5.66 6.55
CA CYS A 96 15.25 6.76 7.42
C CYS A 96 14.90 6.26 8.83
N ALA A 97 14.78 7.16 9.78
CA ALA A 97 14.40 6.85 11.16
C ALA A 97 12.99 6.24 11.22
N PRO A 98 12.75 5.23 12.07
CA PRO A 98 11.41 4.66 12.23
C PRO A 98 10.41 5.69 12.73
N LEU A 99 9.14 5.46 12.45
CA LEU A 99 8.03 6.20 13.02
C LEU A 99 7.88 5.83 14.51
N THR A 100 7.34 6.75 15.27
CA THR A 100 7.15 6.58 16.71
C THR A 100 5.69 6.82 17.11
N VAL A 101 5.34 6.49 18.35
CA VAL A 101 3.99 6.75 18.86
C VAL A 101 3.69 8.25 18.89
N GLU A 102 4.69 9.08 19.10
CA GLU A 102 4.56 10.54 19.09
C GLU A 102 4.18 11.06 17.69
N ASP A 103 4.64 10.41 16.60
CA ASP A 103 4.32 10.80 15.23
C ASP A 103 2.83 10.62 14.90
N ILE A 104 2.12 9.77 15.64
CA ILE A 104 0.67 9.50 15.45
C ILE A 104 -0.22 10.23 16.46
N GLN A 105 0.37 10.85 17.49
CA GLN A 105 -0.41 11.58 18.50
C GLN A 105 -1.19 12.74 17.87
N ASN A 106 -2.41 12.96 18.37
CA ASN A 106 -3.28 14.05 17.93
C ASN A 106 -3.71 14.01 16.44
N ILE A 107 -3.52 12.88 15.77
CA ILE A 107 -4.06 12.70 14.43
C ILE A 107 -5.51 12.25 14.53
N HIS A 108 -6.41 13.05 13.96
CA HIS A 108 -7.82 12.73 13.84
C HIS A 108 -8.10 12.32 12.40
N THR A 109 -8.56 11.09 12.20
CA THR A 109 -8.83 10.54 10.88
C THR A 109 -9.90 9.47 10.95
N ASP A 110 -10.68 9.31 9.88
CA ASP A 110 -11.66 8.22 9.75
C ASP A 110 -11.01 6.92 9.25
N CYS A 111 -9.79 7.03 8.70
CA CYS A 111 -9.06 5.88 8.14
C CYS A 111 -7.57 5.99 8.36
N TRP A 112 -7.00 4.93 8.87
CA TRP A 112 -5.56 4.66 8.90
C TRP A 112 -5.22 3.68 7.77
N LEU A 113 -4.37 4.09 6.84
CA LEU A 113 -3.70 3.20 5.89
C LEU A 113 -2.27 2.98 6.38
N VAL A 114 -2.00 1.83 6.97
CA VAL A 114 -0.70 1.42 7.48
C VAL A 114 -0.04 0.54 6.43
N SER A 115 0.96 1.06 5.76
CA SER A 115 1.63 0.37 4.65
C SER A 115 3.14 0.66 4.69
N PRO A 116 3.88 0.01 5.62
CA PRO A 116 5.32 0.19 5.70
C PRO A 116 6.01 -0.31 4.43
N VAL A 117 7.14 0.33 4.08
CA VAL A 117 7.96 -0.09 2.93
C VAL A 117 9.12 -0.99 3.35
N ILE A 118 9.49 -0.92 4.62
CA ILE A 118 10.49 -1.77 5.28
C ILE A 118 10.01 -2.02 6.73
N ASP A 119 10.71 -1.76 7.74
CA ASP A 119 10.34 -1.92 9.15
C ASP A 119 10.15 -0.57 9.87
N GLU A 120 9.79 0.47 9.12
CA GLU A 120 9.67 1.83 9.64
C GLU A 120 8.44 2.06 10.54
N VAL A 121 7.47 1.16 10.54
CA VAL A 121 6.32 1.20 11.45
C VAL A 121 6.47 0.11 12.50
N PRO A 122 7.07 0.40 13.67
CA PRO A 122 7.24 -0.60 14.74
C PRO A 122 5.90 -1.14 15.26
N ALA A 123 5.90 -2.37 15.77
CA ALA A 123 4.69 -3.04 16.28
C ALA A 123 3.95 -2.23 17.36
N ASN A 124 4.66 -1.48 18.21
CA ASN A 124 4.06 -0.62 19.22
C ASN A 124 3.30 0.57 18.63
N VAL A 125 3.72 1.08 17.45
CA VAL A 125 3.00 2.14 16.73
C VAL A 125 1.71 1.59 16.14
N LEU A 126 1.75 0.42 15.51
CA LEU A 126 0.55 -0.28 15.02
C LEU A 126 -0.42 -0.57 16.17
N ALA A 127 0.08 -1.11 17.28
CA ALA A 127 -0.72 -1.39 18.46
C ALA A 127 -1.36 -0.12 19.06
N ALA A 128 -0.67 1.02 19.05
CA ALA A 128 -1.21 2.29 19.53
C ALA A 128 -2.37 2.78 18.64
N ILE A 129 -2.27 2.65 17.30
CA ILE A 129 -3.35 2.97 16.36
C ILE A 129 -4.57 2.11 16.63
N VAL A 130 -4.38 0.81 16.75
CA VAL A 130 -5.46 -0.14 16.98
C VAL A 130 -6.13 0.08 18.33
N LYS A 131 -5.36 0.36 19.38
CA LYS A 131 -5.87 0.65 20.73
C LYS A 131 -6.72 1.93 20.76
N ASP A 132 -6.28 3.00 20.10
CA ASP A 132 -7.07 4.24 19.98
C ASP A 132 -8.32 4.02 19.12
N ASN A 133 -8.23 3.16 18.10
CA ASN A 133 -9.33 2.78 17.23
C ASN A 133 -10.47 2.08 17.99
N GLY A 134 -10.19 1.30 19.01
CA GLY A 134 -11.21 0.67 19.86
C GLY A 134 -12.21 1.65 20.46
N LYS A 135 -11.80 2.93 20.61
CA LYS A 135 -12.66 4.03 21.11
C LYS A 135 -13.41 4.76 19.98
N LYS A 136 -12.79 4.92 18.80
CA LYS A 136 -13.28 5.77 17.70
C LYS A 136 -13.90 4.99 16.54
N ARG A 137 -13.66 3.68 16.43
CA ARG A 137 -14.10 2.79 15.34
C ARG A 137 -13.67 3.27 13.94
N ASN A 138 -12.48 3.85 13.82
CA ASN A 138 -11.92 4.24 12.54
C ASN A 138 -11.62 3.00 11.68
N PHE A 139 -11.58 3.18 10.39
CA PHE A 139 -11.16 2.12 9.48
C PHE A 139 -9.64 1.96 9.52
N VAL A 140 -9.12 0.76 9.80
CA VAL A 140 -7.68 0.48 9.77
C VAL A 140 -7.40 -0.52 8.65
N MET A 141 -6.72 -0.06 7.61
CA MET A 141 -6.21 -0.87 6.51
C MET A 141 -4.73 -1.14 6.73
N LEU A 142 -4.34 -2.40 6.64
CA LEU A 142 -2.95 -2.85 6.71
C LEU A 142 -2.51 -3.42 5.37
N ASP A 143 -1.37 -2.97 4.86
CA ASP A 143 -0.58 -3.63 3.83
C ASP A 143 0.74 -4.08 4.50
N PRO A 144 0.98 -5.38 4.68
CA PRO A 144 2.06 -5.87 5.54
C PRO A 144 3.43 -5.89 4.87
N GLN A 145 3.56 -5.47 3.60
CA GLN A 145 4.75 -5.63 2.77
C GLN A 145 6.07 -5.30 3.47
N GLY A 146 6.12 -4.21 4.24
CA GLY A 146 7.34 -3.78 4.92
C GLY A 146 7.71 -4.64 6.13
N TYR A 147 6.74 -5.28 6.76
CA TYR A 147 7.00 -6.21 7.87
C TYR A 147 7.62 -7.53 7.40
N MET A 148 7.40 -7.90 6.15
CA MET A 148 7.97 -9.13 5.58
C MET A 148 9.40 -8.99 5.07
N ARG A 149 9.87 -7.76 4.88
CA ARG A 149 11.16 -7.49 4.25
C ARG A 149 12.31 -7.63 5.23
N VAL A 150 13.24 -8.54 4.93
CA VAL A 150 14.49 -8.74 5.65
C VAL A 150 15.64 -8.21 4.82
N VAL A 151 16.46 -7.38 5.41
CA VAL A 151 17.62 -6.78 4.75
C VAL A 151 18.88 -7.57 5.08
N ASN A 152 19.58 -8.05 4.08
CA ASN A 152 20.92 -8.57 4.25
C ASN A 152 21.88 -7.44 4.59
N SER A 153 22.49 -7.48 5.76
CA SER A 153 23.31 -6.40 6.32
C SER A 153 24.57 -6.09 5.50
N LEU A 154 25.06 -7.03 4.69
CA LEU A 154 26.27 -6.85 3.88
C LEU A 154 25.97 -6.31 2.48
N SER A 155 24.92 -6.82 1.84
CA SER A 155 24.58 -6.48 0.45
C SER A 155 23.46 -5.45 0.31
N GLY A 156 22.66 -5.26 1.36
CA GLY A 156 21.42 -4.50 1.29
C GLY A 156 20.28 -5.21 0.55
N GLN A 157 20.52 -6.42 0.04
CA GLN A 157 19.50 -7.19 -0.68
C GLN A 157 18.33 -7.53 0.25
N ILE A 158 17.12 -7.38 -0.27
CA ILE A 158 15.89 -7.69 0.45
C ILE A 158 15.41 -9.09 0.07
N SER A 159 15.13 -9.89 1.11
CA SER A 159 14.38 -11.14 1.04
C SER A 159 13.07 -11.00 1.80
N LEU A 160 12.17 -11.97 1.64
CA LEU A 160 10.91 -12.02 2.36
C LEU A 160 10.96 -13.07 3.47
N LEU A 161 10.22 -12.81 4.55
CA LEU A 161 9.96 -13.78 5.61
C LEU A 161 8.94 -14.80 5.13
N ASP A 162 9.13 -16.06 5.48
CA ASP A 162 8.18 -17.15 5.22
C ASP A 162 7.07 -17.22 6.29
N ASP A 163 7.31 -16.62 7.47
CA ASP A 163 6.36 -16.55 8.58
C ASP A 163 6.39 -15.16 9.21
N LEU A 164 5.21 -14.54 9.34
CA LEU A 164 5.05 -13.20 9.89
C LEU A 164 4.08 -13.25 11.08
N PRO A 165 4.58 -13.40 12.31
CA PRO A 165 3.77 -13.43 13.53
C PRO A 165 3.29 -12.02 13.92
N LEU A 166 2.41 -11.42 13.12
CA LEU A 166 1.86 -10.11 13.37
C LEU A 166 0.51 -10.20 14.09
N ASP A 167 0.34 -9.37 15.14
CA ASP A 167 -0.97 -9.22 15.78
C ASP A 167 -1.88 -8.38 14.89
N LEU A 168 -2.93 -9.03 14.37
CA LEU A 168 -3.93 -8.41 13.50
C LEU A 168 -5.20 -7.98 14.25
N SER A 169 -5.21 -8.09 15.59
CA SER A 169 -6.36 -7.69 16.42
C SER A 169 -6.70 -6.21 16.17
N GLY A 170 -7.96 -5.94 15.80
CA GLY A 170 -8.46 -4.59 15.52
C GLY A 170 -8.12 -4.02 14.15
N ILE A 171 -7.41 -4.77 13.29
CA ILE A 171 -7.26 -4.45 11.87
C ILE A 171 -8.61 -4.70 11.18
N THR A 172 -9.11 -3.67 10.48
CA THR A 172 -10.40 -3.76 9.78
C THR A 172 -10.26 -4.44 8.42
N ALA A 173 -9.22 -4.07 7.69
CA ALA A 173 -8.95 -4.59 6.36
C ALA A 173 -7.46 -4.91 6.21
N ILE A 174 -7.15 -5.94 5.43
CA ILE A 174 -5.79 -6.28 5.04
C ILE A 174 -5.74 -6.44 3.51
N LYS A 175 -4.70 -5.92 2.90
CA LYS A 175 -4.32 -6.25 1.54
C LYS A 175 -3.01 -7.03 1.59
N ALA A 176 -2.98 -8.20 1.00
CA ALA A 176 -1.79 -9.04 0.93
C ALA A 176 -1.65 -9.63 -0.48
N ASP A 177 -0.42 -9.73 -0.98
CA ASP A 177 -0.16 -10.56 -2.13
C ASP A 177 -0.09 -12.06 -1.73
N LYS A 178 0.22 -12.93 -2.68
CA LYS A 178 0.27 -14.38 -2.45
C LYS A 178 1.27 -14.77 -1.37
N GLU A 179 2.47 -14.21 -1.42
CA GLU A 179 3.56 -14.48 -0.49
C GLU A 179 3.25 -13.90 0.88
N GLU A 180 2.74 -12.67 0.92
CA GLU A 180 2.31 -11.99 2.16
C GLU A 180 1.19 -12.75 2.85
N LEU A 181 0.21 -13.22 2.08
CA LEU A 181 -0.91 -14.02 2.61
C LEU A 181 -0.41 -15.33 3.22
N ALA A 182 0.46 -16.05 2.53
CA ALA A 182 1.04 -17.30 3.03
C ALA A 182 1.82 -17.05 4.34
N ALA A 183 2.65 -16.02 4.40
CA ALA A 183 3.43 -15.72 5.60
C ALA A 183 2.56 -15.32 6.81
N LEU A 184 1.47 -14.59 6.59
CA LEU A 184 0.53 -14.20 7.66
C LEU A 184 -0.30 -15.36 8.21
N THR A 185 -0.38 -16.46 7.48
CA THR A 185 -1.29 -17.58 7.76
C THR A 185 -0.58 -18.89 8.06
N GLY A 186 0.76 -18.89 8.15
CA GLY A 186 1.55 -20.11 8.37
C GLY A 186 1.54 -21.04 7.16
N GLY A 187 1.56 -20.48 5.95
CA GLY A 187 1.66 -21.21 4.69
C GLY A 187 0.34 -21.44 3.94
N LEU A 188 -0.80 -20.97 4.47
CA LEU A 188 -2.08 -21.08 3.75
C LEU A 188 -2.14 -20.01 2.65
N GLY A 189 -2.54 -20.40 1.45
CA GLY A 189 -2.68 -19.49 0.30
C GLY A 189 -4.13 -19.35 -0.19
N GLY A 190 -4.33 -18.47 -1.16
CA GLY A 190 -5.61 -18.31 -1.85
C GLY A 190 -6.80 -18.11 -0.90
N LEU A 191 -7.93 -18.72 -1.23
CA LEU A 191 -9.16 -18.56 -0.46
C LEU A 191 -9.05 -19.10 0.97
N GLU A 192 -8.32 -20.19 1.20
CA GLU A 192 -8.12 -20.78 2.53
C GLU A 192 -7.40 -19.81 3.47
N GLY A 193 -6.32 -19.17 3.01
CA GLY A 193 -5.60 -18.15 3.76
C GLY A 193 -6.49 -16.93 4.06
N MET A 194 -7.31 -16.49 3.10
CA MET A 194 -8.25 -15.39 3.31
C MET A 194 -9.30 -15.74 4.37
N GLN A 195 -9.84 -16.96 4.36
CA GLN A 195 -10.81 -17.45 5.36
C GLN A 195 -10.16 -17.52 6.75
N PHE A 196 -8.90 -17.97 6.84
CA PHE A 196 -8.16 -17.99 8.09
C PHE A 196 -8.01 -16.59 8.69
N LEU A 197 -7.63 -15.59 7.90
CA LEU A 197 -7.53 -14.20 8.38
C LEU A 197 -8.87 -13.64 8.85
N GLN A 198 -9.96 -13.99 8.17
CA GLN A 198 -11.28 -13.53 8.55
C GLN A 198 -11.78 -14.22 9.82
N SER A 199 -11.74 -15.55 9.88
CA SER A 199 -12.32 -16.35 10.95
C SER A 199 -11.47 -16.38 12.22
N SER A 200 -10.13 -16.54 12.06
CA SER A 200 -9.22 -16.76 13.19
C SER A 200 -8.56 -15.47 13.69
N LYS A 201 -8.41 -14.46 12.82
CA LYS A 201 -7.79 -13.16 13.16
C LYS A 201 -8.80 -12.02 13.25
N GLY A 202 -10.06 -12.24 12.85
CA GLY A 202 -11.14 -11.25 12.94
C GLY A 202 -11.05 -10.09 11.95
N VAL A 203 -10.26 -10.23 10.87
CA VAL A 203 -10.14 -9.22 9.82
C VAL A 203 -11.43 -9.19 9.00
N LYS A 204 -12.07 -8.03 8.91
CA LYS A 204 -13.37 -7.90 8.26
C LYS A 204 -13.29 -7.96 6.73
N PHE A 205 -12.28 -7.35 6.15
CA PHE A 205 -12.05 -7.31 4.70
C PHE A 205 -10.67 -7.88 4.40
N VAL A 206 -10.60 -8.97 3.69
CA VAL A 206 -9.34 -9.55 3.23
C VAL A 206 -9.26 -9.38 1.72
N ILE A 207 -8.29 -8.58 1.28
CA ILE A 207 -7.99 -8.36 -0.14
C ILE A 207 -6.71 -9.13 -0.45
N SER A 208 -6.75 -9.98 -1.45
CA SER A 208 -5.57 -10.68 -1.95
C SER A 208 -5.32 -10.36 -3.42
N THR A 209 -4.05 -10.26 -3.78
CA THR A 209 -3.63 -10.11 -5.17
C THR A 209 -2.76 -11.30 -5.54
N GLU A 210 -3.17 -12.04 -6.56
CA GLU A 210 -2.45 -13.21 -7.06
C GLU A 210 -2.48 -13.22 -8.58
N ASP A 211 -1.32 -13.30 -9.22
CA ASP A 211 -1.16 -13.24 -10.67
C ASP A 211 -1.88 -12.02 -11.28
N LYS A 212 -2.94 -12.26 -12.04
CA LYS A 212 -3.77 -11.22 -12.67
C LYS A 212 -5.12 -11.04 -11.96
N PHE A 213 -5.27 -11.54 -10.72
CA PHE A 213 -6.52 -11.46 -10.00
C PHE A 213 -6.43 -10.57 -8.76
N ILE A 214 -7.50 -9.84 -8.50
CA ILE A 214 -7.76 -9.18 -7.23
C ILE A 214 -8.96 -9.88 -6.60
N HIS A 215 -8.78 -10.36 -5.38
CA HIS A 215 -9.80 -11.03 -4.58
C HIS A 215 -10.21 -10.17 -3.41
N LEU A 216 -11.48 -10.25 -3.02
CA LEU A 216 -12.00 -9.72 -1.75
C LEU A 216 -12.83 -10.81 -1.08
N LEU A 217 -12.51 -11.10 0.19
CA LEU A 217 -13.38 -11.87 1.07
C LEU A 217 -14.01 -10.95 2.11
N HIS A 218 -15.34 -10.97 2.19
CA HIS A 218 -16.11 -10.21 3.17
C HIS A 218 -17.44 -10.92 3.48
N ASN A 219 -17.73 -11.20 4.76
CA ASN A 219 -18.98 -11.81 5.22
C ASN A 219 -19.40 -13.05 4.40
N GLU A 220 -18.57 -14.05 4.31
CA GLU A 220 -18.81 -15.28 3.51
C GLU A 220 -18.97 -15.06 2.00
N MET A 221 -18.81 -13.84 1.51
CA MET A 221 -18.82 -13.53 0.08
C MET A 221 -17.39 -13.38 -0.42
N HIS A 222 -17.03 -14.21 -1.39
CA HIS A 222 -15.78 -14.11 -2.12
C HIS A 222 -16.04 -13.47 -3.48
N TYR A 223 -15.37 -12.36 -3.72
CA TYR A 223 -15.41 -11.62 -4.98
C TYR A 223 -14.04 -11.70 -5.67
N TRP A 224 -14.01 -11.76 -7.01
CA TRP A 224 -12.75 -11.67 -7.74
C TRP A 224 -12.89 -10.96 -9.08
N ILE A 225 -11.84 -10.23 -9.42
CA ILE A 225 -11.71 -9.42 -10.62
C ILE A 225 -10.44 -9.84 -11.34
N LYS A 226 -10.54 -10.13 -12.65
CA LYS A 226 -9.38 -10.36 -13.48
C LYS A 226 -8.85 -9.03 -14.05
N LEU A 227 -7.58 -8.75 -13.78
CA LEU A 227 -6.82 -7.68 -14.41
C LEU A 227 -6.04 -8.24 -15.58
N ASP A 228 -6.56 -8.06 -16.80
CA ASP A 228 -5.88 -8.55 -18.00
C ASP A 228 -5.14 -7.40 -18.70
N ILE A 229 -4.03 -6.97 -18.06
CA ILE A 229 -3.21 -5.85 -18.54
C ILE A 229 -1.75 -6.25 -18.44
N ASP A 230 -1.07 -6.18 -19.58
CA ASP A 230 0.39 -6.29 -19.61
C ASP A 230 0.99 -4.88 -19.46
N THR A 231 1.81 -4.71 -18.43
CA THR A 231 2.46 -3.45 -18.12
C THR A 231 3.97 -3.66 -17.91
N PRO A 232 4.80 -2.72 -18.36
CA PRO A 232 6.22 -2.77 -18.07
C PRO A 232 6.57 -2.47 -16.61
N ASP A 233 5.66 -1.79 -15.87
CA ASP A 233 5.89 -1.37 -14.49
C ASP A 233 4.59 -1.41 -13.67
N SER A 234 4.51 -2.35 -12.74
CA SER A 234 3.43 -2.51 -11.78
C SER A 234 3.73 -1.88 -10.41
N THR A 235 4.85 -1.18 -10.24
CA THR A 235 5.25 -0.57 -8.96
C THR A 235 4.18 0.39 -8.47
N GLY A 236 3.80 0.28 -7.18
CA GLY A 236 2.75 1.12 -6.57
C GLY A 236 1.31 0.71 -6.87
N ALA A 237 1.07 -0.35 -7.68
CA ALA A 237 -0.29 -0.82 -7.96
C ALA A 237 -1.03 -1.27 -6.70
N GLY A 238 -0.35 -1.96 -5.77
CA GLY A 238 -0.90 -2.35 -4.47
C GLY A 238 -1.27 -1.14 -3.61
N ASP A 239 -0.42 -0.12 -3.59
CA ASP A 239 -0.66 1.12 -2.85
C ASP A 239 -1.86 1.88 -3.39
N ILE A 240 -1.99 1.94 -4.73
CA ILE A 240 -3.13 2.54 -5.43
C ILE A 240 -4.41 1.77 -5.11
N LEU A 241 -4.36 0.41 -5.14
CA LEU A 241 -5.48 -0.46 -4.78
C LEU A 241 -5.98 -0.16 -3.37
N SER A 242 -5.07 -0.20 -2.40
CA SER A 242 -5.38 -0.02 -0.98
C SER A 242 -6.00 1.36 -0.71
N ALA A 243 -5.40 2.43 -1.25
CA ALA A 243 -5.91 3.78 -1.07
C ALA A 243 -7.27 3.99 -1.74
N ALA A 244 -7.45 3.52 -2.98
CA ALA A 244 -8.71 3.65 -3.72
C ALA A 244 -9.84 2.85 -3.05
N PHE A 245 -9.56 1.61 -2.59
CA PHE A 245 -10.51 0.82 -1.81
C PHE A 245 -10.96 1.56 -0.55
N CYS A 246 -10.02 2.08 0.24
CA CYS A 246 -10.35 2.85 1.43
C CYS A 246 -11.21 4.07 1.12
N CYS A 247 -10.86 4.86 0.10
CA CYS A 247 -11.61 6.04 -0.31
C CYS A 247 -13.05 5.71 -0.70
N ALA A 248 -13.25 4.68 -1.53
CA ALA A 248 -14.56 4.26 -1.98
C ALA A 248 -15.39 3.69 -0.82
N TYR A 249 -14.80 2.82 0.01
CA TYR A 249 -15.51 2.25 1.15
C TYR A 249 -15.90 3.29 2.21
N LEU A 250 -15.03 4.26 2.49
CA LEU A 250 -15.37 5.34 3.44
C LEU A 250 -16.54 6.17 2.97
N ARG A 251 -16.69 6.37 1.67
CA ARG A 251 -17.75 7.19 1.07
C ARG A 251 -19.07 6.43 0.94
N GLU A 252 -19.02 5.23 0.37
CA GLU A 252 -20.24 4.52 -0.04
C GLU A 252 -20.63 3.39 0.94
N LYS A 253 -19.72 2.92 1.80
CA LYS A 253 -19.91 1.78 2.72
C LYS A 253 -20.28 0.48 2.01
N ASP A 254 -20.02 0.39 0.71
CA ASP A 254 -20.27 -0.77 -0.13
C ASP A 254 -18.93 -1.48 -0.46
N PRO A 255 -18.68 -2.70 0.05
CA PRO A 255 -17.46 -3.45 -0.21
C PRO A 255 -17.30 -3.85 -1.68
N LEU A 256 -18.42 -4.20 -2.34
CA LEU A 256 -18.41 -4.58 -3.75
C LEU A 256 -17.98 -3.40 -4.62
N TRP A 257 -18.57 -2.23 -4.39
CA TRP A 257 -18.15 -1.01 -5.07
C TRP A 257 -16.70 -0.67 -4.76
N ALA A 258 -16.29 -0.77 -3.50
CA ALA A 258 -14.93 -0.43 -3.07
C ALA A 258 -13.85 -1.29 -3.76
N ILE A 259 -14.07 -2.60 -3.93
CA ILE A 259 -13.10 -3.46 -4.62
C ILE A 259 -13.10 -3.20 -6.14
N CYS A 260 -14.25 -2.96 -6.75
CA CYS A 260 -14.34 -2.57 -8.16
C CYS A 260 -13.64 -1.23 -8.41
N PHE A 261 -13.74 -0.32 -7.47
CA PHE A 261 -13.09 0.99 -7.53
C PHE A 261 -11.58 0.89 -7.37
N GLY A 262 -11.11 0.06 -6.43
CA GLY A 262 -9.70 -0.26 -6.27
C GLY A 262 -9.09 -0.91 -7.52
N ALA A 263 -9.76 -1.91 -8.08
CA ALA A 263 -9.35 -2.56 -9.33
C ALA A 263 -9.38 -1.59 -10.52
N GLY A 264 -10.39 -0.71 -10.57
CA GLY A 264 -10.51 0.35 -11.56
C GLY A 264 -9.34 1.34 -11.51
N ALA A 265 -8.89 1.68 -10.31
CA ALA A 265 -7.73 2.55 -10.10
C ALA A 265 -6.44 1.89 -10.56
N VAL A 266 -6.22 0.63 -10.19
CA VAL A 266 -5.07 -0.16 -10.67
C VAL A 266 -5.07 -0.24 -12.19
N ARG A 267 -6.20 -0.64 -12.81
CA ARG A 267 -6.32 -0.71 -14.25
C ARG A 267 -5.98 0.62 -14.91
N ALA A 268 -6.56 1.71 -14.43
CA ALA A 268 -6.33 3.03 -14.98
C ALA A 268 -4.85 3.46 -14.89
N ALA A 269 -4.16 3.11 -13.80
CA ALA A 269 -2.73 3.37 -13.65
C ALA A 269 -1.88 2.54 -14.63
N LEU A 270 -2.16 1.25 -14.75
CA LEU A 270 -1.38 0.33 -15.60
C LEU A 270 -1.59 0.61 -17.10
N GLU A 271 -2.80 0.99 -17.50
CA GLU A 271 -3.13 1.37 -18.89
C GLU A 271 -2.36 2.62 -19.36
N THR A 272 -1.86 3.47 -18.47
CA THR A 272 -1.05 4.64 -18.87
C THR A 272 0.27 4.23 -19.50
N ARG A 273 0.81 3.05 -19.15
CA ARG A 273 2.16 2.56 -19.49
C ARG A 273 3.29 3.50 -19.05
N LEU A 274 2.97 4.46 -18.18
CA LEU A 274 3.94 5.38 -17.58
C LEU A 274 4.63 4.72 -16.37
N THR A 275 5.73 5.29 -15.92
CA THR A 275 6.49 4.82 -14.76
C THR A 275 6.40 5.82 -13.60
N GLY A 276 6.65 5.32 -12.38
CA GLY A 276 6.65 6.14 -11.18
C GLY A 276 5.31 6.85 -10.95
N LEU A 277 5.35 8.04 -10.37
CA LEU A 277 4.13 8.79 -10.00
C LEU A 277 3.34 9.35 -11.19
N SER A 278 3.92 9.36 -12.39
CA SER A 278 3.22 9.80 -13.60
C SER A 278 2.06 8.87 -13.98
N LYS A 279 2.00 7.65 -13.42
CA LYS A 279 0.90 6.70 -13.65
C LYS A 279 -0.32 6.96 -12.76
N ILE A 280 -0.26 7.87 -11.78
CA ILE A 280 -1.41 8.15 -10.90
C ILE A 280 -2.62 8.53 -11.77
N PRO A 281 -3.71 7.73 -11.73
CA PRO A 281 -4.79 7.90 -12.67
C PRO A 281 -5.75 9.03 -12.25
N SER A 282 -6.41 9.63 -13.23
CA SER A 282 -7.46 10.61 -12.96
C SER A 282 -8.72 9.95 -12.39
N LYS A 283 -9.48 10.70 -11.60
CA LYS A 283 -10.75 10.25 -11.01
C LYS A 283 -11.70 9.68 -12.06
N SER A 284 -11.91 10.39 -13.18
CA SER A 284 -12.84 9.97 -14.23
C SER A 284 -12.47 8.63 -14.86
N LYS A 285 -11.16 8.36 -15.05
CA LYS A 285 -10.71 7.08 -15.61
C LYS A 285 -10.89 5.95 -14.62
N ILE A 286 -10.69 6.22 -13.32
CA ILE A 286 -10.95 5.23 -12.27
C ILE A 286 -12.43 4.88 -12.22
N GLU A 287 -13.32 5.87 -12.20
CA GLU A 287 -14.78 5.66 -12.18
C GLU A 287 -15.25 4.85 -13.39
N GLN A 288 -14.77 5.18 -14.59
CA GLN A 288 -15.08 4.43 -15.80
C GLN A 288 -14.74 2.94 -15.67
N ASN A 289 -13.52 2.64 -15.19
CA ASN A 289 -13.07 1.26 -15.01
C ASN A 289 -13.80 0.57 -13.85
N ALA A 290 -14.14 1.30 -12.79
CA ALA A 290 -14.91 0.77 -11.66
C ALA A 290 -16.30 0.30 -12.09
N TYR A 291 -17.01 1.09 -12.90
CA TYR A 291 -18.31 0.70 -13.47
C TYR A 291 -18.20 -0.54 -14.36
N TYR A 292 -17.14 -0.64 -15.16
CA TYR A 292 -16.90 -1.84 -15.97
C TYR A 292 -16.74 -3.08 -15.06
N TYR A 293 -15.92 -2.99 -14.01
CA TYR A 293 -15.73 -4.11 -13.09
C TYR A 293 -16.99 -4.43 -12.27
N TYR A 294 -17.75 -3.43 -11.88
CA TYR A 294 -19.02 -3.64 -11.17
C TYR A 294 -20.00 -4.50 -11.98
N GLY A 295 -19.99 -4.35 -13.31
CA GLY A 295 -20.80 -5.17 -14.21
C GLY A 295 -20.20 -6.53 -14.57
N THR A 296 -18.93 -6.79 -14.25
CA THR A 296 -18.21 -8.02 -14.68
C THR A 296 -17.56 -8.80 -13.56
N ILE A 297 -17.63 -8.32 -12.32
CA ILE A 297 -17.07 -8.98 -11.15
C ILE A 297 -17.73 -10.35 -10.94
N MET A 298 -16.88 -11.32 -10.64
CA MET A 298 -17.34 -12.66 -10.27
C MET A 298 -17.44 -12.77 -8.76
N PHE A 299 -18.38 -13.57 -8.29
CA PHE A 299 -18.56 -13.80 -6.86
C PHE A 299 -19.17 -15.14 -6.57
N GLN A 300 -18.94 -15.63 -5.35
CA GLN A 300 -19.59 -16.80 -4.78
C GLN A 300 -19.84 -16.60 -3.29
N LYS A 301 -20.89 -17.22 -2.77
CA LYS A 301 -21.09 -17.36 -1.33
C LYS A 301 -20.40 -18.64 -0.87
N LEU A 302 -19.67 -18.58 0.25
CA LEU A 302 -18.93 -19.69 0.86
C LEU A 302 -19.78 -20.44 1.88
#